data_c92208fd46ae001b296bffb9889b85bd
#
_entry.id   c92208fd46ae001b296bffb9889b85bd
#
_cell.length_a   1.000
_cell.length_b   1.000
_cell.length_c   1.000
_cell.angle_alpha   90.00
_cell.angle_beta   90.00
_cell.angle_gamma   90.00
#
_symmetry.space_group_name_H-M   'P 1'
#
loop_
_entity.id
_entity.type
_entity.pdbx_description
1 polymer ?
#
loop_
_entity_poly.entity_id
_entity_poly.type
_entity_poly.pdbx_seq_one_letter_code
_entity_poly.pdbx_strand_id
1 'polypeptide(L)'
;VTFPELETILSTPSGEQYWNLVIDFPCKDFVLELSKDELSKSIRLSTSKRISDKRVAYLAEKLTALANQSYCAVKKKSPIMEEVRYYAKELLRLSEQRQAVLDEMVELAQPLPEYDILLSIPGIAETTATSIIGELGNIRRFQSANQINAFIGIDLRHYESGNFIAKEHITKRGNPYARKILFKCIHNIASASHTN
;
A
#
# COMPACT_ATOMS: atom_id res chain seq x y z
N VAL A 1 1.90 -20.04 5.50
CA VAL A 1 2.22 -21.48 5.61
C VAL A 1 2.62 -21.85 7.04
N THR A 2 3.31 -20.98 7.77
CA THR A 2 3.77 -21.24 9.13
C THR A 2 2.80 -20.77 10.21
N PHE A 3 2.15 -19.61 10.02
CA PHE A 3 1.13 -19.02 10.89
C PHE A 3 0.19 -18.12 10.07
N PRO A 4 -0.64 -18.67 9.16
CA PRO A 4 -1.48 -17.89 8.26
C PRO A 4 -2.53 -17.05 9.00
N GLU A 5 -3.03 -17.50 10.14
CA GLU A 5 -4.04 -16.78 10.92
C GLU A 5 -3.54 -15.44 11.43
N LEU A 6 -2.21 -15.22 11.49
CA LEU A 6 -1.62 -13.95 11.88
C LEU A 6 -2.06 -12.78 10.97
N GLU A 7 -2.40 -13.06 9.71
CA GLU A 7 -2.93 -12.04 8.80
C GLU A 7 -4.20 -11.35 9.31
N THR A 8 -4.97 -12.05 10.15
CA THR A 8 -6.23 -11.53 10.70
C THR A 8 -6.06 -10.68 11.95
N ILE A 9 -4.83 -10.61 12.52
CA ILE A 9 -4.61 -9.89 13.79
C ILE A 9 -4.80 -8.39 13.66
N LEU A 10 -4.37 -7.83 12.52
CA LEU A 10 -4.48 -6.41 12.20
C LEU A 10 -5.41 -6.20 11.01
N SER A 11 -6.02 -5.01 10.93
CA SER A 11 -6.83 -4.61 9.78
C SER A 11 -6.00 -4.43 8.49
N THR A 12 -4.70 -4.18 8.62
CA THR A 12 -3.77 -3.98 7.51
C THR A 12 -2.58 -4.91 7.68
N PRO A 13 -2.58 -6.08 7.03
CA PRO A 13 -1.52 -7.09 7.17
C PRO A 13 -0.30 -6.81 6.29
N SER A 14 0.02 -5.56 6.02
CA SER A 14 1.17 -5.13 5.20
C SER A 14 1.98 -4.00 5.83
N GLY A 15 1.60 -3.57 7.04
CA GLY A 15 2.29 -2.48 7.74
C GLY A 15 3.47 -2.95 8.59
N GLU A 16 4.28 -1.99 9.07
CA GLU A 16 5.43 -2.20 9.95
C GLU A 16 5.10 -3.15 11.12
N GLN A 17 4.01 -2.88 11.84
CA GLN A 17 3.60 -3.69 12.99
C GLN A 17 3.36 -5.15 12.62
N TYR A 18 2.73 -5.40 11.49
CA TYR A 18 2.46 -6.76 11.04
C TYR A 18 3.75 -7.54 10.76
N TRP A 19 4.69 -6.96 10.03
CA TRP A 19 5.94 -7.63 9.70
C TRP A 19 6.84 -7.85 10.92
N ASN A 20 6.84 -6.91 11.88
CA ASN A 20 7.53 -7.11 13.17
C ASN A 20 6.92 -8.28 13.96
N LEU A 21 5.59 -8.40 13.98
CA LEU A 21 4.92 -9.56 14.59
C LEU A 21 5.25 -10.87 13.86
N VAL A 22 5.41 -10.87 12.54
CA VAL A 22 5.85 -12.06 11.77
C VAL A 22 7.29 -12.43 12.11
N ILE A 23 8.17 -11.46 12.34
CA ILE A 23 9.56 -11.70 12.76
C ILE A 23 9.61 -12.34 14.14
N ASP A 24 8.84 -11.81 15.10
CA ASP A 24 8.80 -12.32 16.47
C ASP A 24 8.09 -13.66 16.54
N PHE A 25 7.01 -13.83 15.79
CA PHE A 25 6.09 -14.97 15.83
C PHE A 25 5.95 -15.68 14.48
N PRO A 26 7.02 -16.24 13.90
CA PRO A 26 6.94 -16.93 12.61
C PRO A 26 6.10 -18.22 12.67
N CYS A 27 5.81 -18.76 13.87
CA CYS A 27 4.79 -19.79 14.07
C CYS A 27 4.15 -19.66 15.46
N LYS A 28 3.02 -20.34 15.66
CA LYS A 28 2.22 -20.28 16.89
C LYS A 28 3.00 -20.61 18.18
N ASP A 29 3.98 -21.52 18.09
CA ASP A 29 4.71 -21.99 19.26
C ASP A 29 5.51 -20.85 19.92
N PHE A 30 5.98 -19.86 19.13
CA PHE A 30 6.64 -18.67 19.66
C PHE A 30 5.70 -17.80 20.49
N VAL A 31 4.41 -17.78 20.18
CA VAL A 31 3.39 -17.07 20.96
C VAL A 31 3.06 -17.82 22.24
N LEU A 32 2.86 -19.15 22.16
CA LEU A 32 2.37 -19.97 23.26
C LEU A 32 3.42 -20.19 24.36
N GLU A 33 4.69 -20.01 24.07
CA GLU A 33 5.78 -20.12 25.04
C GLU A 33 5.97 -18.85 25.90
N LEU A 34 5.39 -17.72 25.46
CA LEU A 34 5.54 -16.45 26.18
C LEU A 34 4.47 -16.28 27.25
N SER A 35 4.87 -15.66 28.36
CA SER A 35 3.95 -15.11 29.33
C SER A 35 3.15 -13.94 28.76
N LYS A 36 2.01 -13.62 29.38
CA LYS A 36 1.17 -12.48 28.94
C LYS A 36 1.93 -11.16 28.96
N ASP A 37 2.85 -10.97 29.91
CA ASP A 37 3.65 -9.75 30.03
C ASP A 37 4.72 -9.65 28.93
N GLU A 38 5.39 -10.74 28.61
CA GLU A 38 6.37 -10.80 27.52
C GLU A 38 5.69 -10.57 26.16
N LEU A 39 4.54 -11.19 25.94
CA LEU A 39 3.74 -10.99 24.73
C LEU A 39 3.30 -9.52 24.59
N SER A 40 2.87 -8.91 25.69
CA SER A 40 2.50 -7.49 25.71
C SER A 40 3.68 -6.57 25.39
N LYS A 41 4.88 -6.89 25.88
CA LYS A 41 6.12 -6.16 25.54
C LYS A 41 6.46 -6.28 24.06
N SER A 42 6.43 -7.49 23.51
CA SER A 42 6.70 -7.72 22.08
C SER A 42 5.71 -6.96 21.17
N ILE A 43 4.42 -6.97 21.52
CA ILE A 43 3.40 -6.20 20.80
C ILE A 43 3.66 -4.69 20.87
N ARG A 44 4.15 -4.15 21.98
CA ARG A 44 4.52 -2.73 22.08
C ARG A 44 5.71 -2.39 21.20
N LEU A 45 6.71 -3.28 21.16
CA LEU A 45 7.94 -3.09 20.37
C LEU A 45 7.72 -3.31 18.87
N SER A 46 6.62 -3.97 18.49
CA SER A 46 6.32 -4.24 17.08
C SER A 46 5.96 -3.00 16.25
N THR A 47 5.74 -1.85 16.88
CA THR A 47 5.39 -0.60 16.20
C THR A 47 6.09 0.60 16.80
N SER A 48 6.51 1.53 15.96
CA SER A 48 7.04 2.85 16.34
C SER A 48 5.94 3.80 16.86
N LYS A 49 4.67 3.49 16.58
CA LYS A 49 3.52 4.31 16.98
C LYS A 49 3.10 4.03 18.42
N ARG A 50 2.64 5.10 19.12
CA ARG A 50 2.08 4.94 20.46
C ARG A 50 0.82 4.06 20.42
N ILE A 51 0.84 2.97 21.19
CA ILE A 51 -0.28 2.03 21.31
C ILE A 51 -0.81 2.04 22.74
N SER A 52 -2.14 2.08 22.91
CA SER A 52 -2.77 2.08 24.24
C SER A 52 -2.72 0.71 24.90
N ASP A 53 -2.73 0.68 26.25
CA ASP A 53 -2.72 -0.56 27.03
C ASP A 53 -3.90 -1.46 26.70
N LYS A 54 -5.09 -0.87 26.50
CA LYS A 54 -6.29 -1.61 26.07
C LYS A 54 -6.08 -2.30 24.72
N ARG A 55 -5.43 -1.63 23.78
CA ARG A 55 -5.15 -2.20 22.46
C ARG A 55 -4.10 -3.31 22.52
N VAL A 56 -3.07 -3.14 23.37
CA VAL A 56 -2.05 -4.18 23.60
C VAL A 56 -2.69 -5.43 24.20
N ALA A 57 -3.51 -5.28 25.25
CA ALA A 57 -4.21 -6.38 25.89
C ALA A 57 -5.13 -7.12 24.90
N TYR A 58 -5.90 -6.38 24.10
CA TYR A 58 -6.74 -6.96 23.05
C TYR A 58 -5.94 -7.76 22.03
N LEU A 59 -4.81 -7.22 21.55
CA LEU A 59 -3.97 -7.91 20.56
C LEU A 59 -3.30 -9.14 21.16
N ALA A 60 -2.89 -9.11 22.44
CA ALA A 60 -2.30 -10.24 23.12
C ALA A 60 -3.32 -11.39 23.28
N GLU A 61 -4.55 -11.08 23.69
CA GLU A 61 -5.62 -12.07 23.79
C GLU A 61 -5.98 -12.67 22.42
N LYS A 62 -6.12 -11.82 21.41
CA LYS A 62 -6.41 -12.24 20.03
C LYS A 62 -5.29 -13.12 19.47
N LEU A 63 -4.02 -12.73 19.68
CA LEU A 63 -2.85 -13.49 19.21
C LEU A 63 -2.77 -14.86 19.88
N THR A 64 -3.01 -14.93 21.19
CA THR A 64 -3.06 -16.20 21.94
C THR A 64 -4.20 -17.09 21.45
N ALA A 65 -5.39 -16.52 21.20
CA ALA A 65 -6.54 -17.27 20.67
C ALA A 65 -6.24 -17.85 19.28
N LEU A 66 -5.66 -17.04 18.38
CA LEU A 66 -5.25 -17.47 17.05
C LEU A 66 -4.18 -18.58 17.12
N ALA A 67 -3.19 -18.44 18.01
CA ALA A 67 -2.13 -19.44 18.18
C ALA A 67 -2.69 -20.79 18.67
N ASN A 68 -3.68 -20.78 19.56
CA ASN A 68 -4.34 -22.00 20.04
C ASN A 68 -5.19 -22.70 18.97
N GLN A 69 -5.74 -21.94 18.03
CA GLN A 69 -6.57 -22.49 16.93
C GLN A 69 -5.73 -22.86 15.70
N SER A 70 -4.50 -22.35 15.60
CA SER A 70 -3.64 -22.56 14.45
C SER A 70 -2.98 -23.93 14.44
N TYR A 71 -2.73 -24.44 13.24
CA TYR A 71 -1.91 -25.63 13.02
C TYR A 71 -0.62 -25.24 12.30
N CYS A 72 0.52 -25.44 12.97
CA CYS A 72 1.82 -25.23 12.35
C CYS A 72 2.26 -26.49 11.60
N ALA A 73 2.34 -26.40 10.27
CA ALA A 73 2.77 -27.51 9.42
C ALA A 73 4.27 -27.83 9.56
N VAL A 74 5.04 -26.97 10.20
CA VAL A 74 6.51 -27.05 10.28
C VAL A 74 6.96 -26.93 11.75
N LYS A 75 7.97 -27.69 12.13
CA LYS A 75 8.53 -27.64 13.48
C LYS A 75 9.21 -26.28 13.74
N LYS A 76 9.14 -25.77 14.98
CA LYS A 76 9.75 -24.51 15.43
C LYS A 76 11.22 -24.34 15.05
N LYS A 77 12.01 -25.43 15.07
CA LYS A 77 13.43 -25.44 14.69
C LYS A 77 13.70 -25.59 13.21
N SER A 78 12.67 -25.52 12.37
CA SER A 78 12.84 -25.64 10.92
C SER A 78 13.56 -24.43 10.33
N PRO A 79 14.46 -24.60 9.33
CA PRO A 79 15.05 -23.47 8.59
C PRO A 79 14.03 -22.52 7.98
N ILE A 80 12.81 -22.99 7.70
CA ILE A 80 11.72 -22.17 7.18
C ILE A 80 11.39 -20.98 8.12
N MET A 81 11.60 -21.11 9.43
CA MET A 81 11.38 -20.02 10.38
C MET A 81 12.34 -18.85 10.12
N GLU A 82 13.59 -19.16 9.81
CA GLU A 82 14.59 -18.13 9.47
C GLU A 82 14.31 -17.52 8.08
N GLU A 83 13.83 -18.32 7.14
CA GLU A 83 13.40 -17.84 5.83
C GLU A 83 12.22 -16.85 5.96
N VAL A 84 11.20 -17.16 6.76
CA VAL A 84 10.08 -16.27 7.05
C VAL A 84 10.56 -14.95 7.67
N ARG A 85 11.47 -15.02 8.66
CA ARG A 85 12.06 -13.83 9.27
C ARG A 85 12.87 -13.00 8.27
N TYR A 86 13.63 -13.66 7.41
CA TYR A 86 14.41 -12.99 6.37
C TYR A 86 13.50 -12.19 5.43
N TYR A 87 12.45 -12.81 4.89
CA TYR A 87 11.53 -12.10 4.00
C TYR A 87 10.76 -10.98 4.70
N ALA A 88 10.35 -11.17 5.95
CA ALA A 88 9.69 -10.12 6.72
C ALA A 88 10.60 -8.89 6.94
N LYS A 89 11.88 -9.12 7.30
CA LYS A 89 12.88 -8.06 7.42
C LYS A 89 13.14 -7.36 6.09
N GLU A 90 13.20 -8.12 5.01
CA GLU A 90 13.43 -7.57 3.67
C GLU A 90 12.25 -6.72 3.19
N LEU A 91 11.02 -7.11 3.51
CA LEU A 91 9.81 -6.30 3.24
C LEU A 91 9.81 -4.99 4.02
N LEU A 92 10.25 -4.98 5.29
CA LEU A 92 10.43 -3.76 6.07
C LEU A 92 11.47 -2.85 5.42
N ARG A 93 12.65 -3.38 5.10
CA ARG A 93 13.73 -2.64 4.45
C ARG A 93 13.29 -2.02 3.12
N LEU A 94 12.57 -2.78 2.30
CA LEU A 94 12.05 -2.28 1.02
C LEU A 94 10.95 -1.24 1.21
N SER A 95 10.15 -1.35 2.27
CA SER A 95 9.15 -0.34 2.62
C SER A 95 9.79 0.99 3.02
N GLU A 96 10.86 0.94 3.82
CA GLU A 96 11.66 2.12 4.20
C GLU A 96 12.33 2.77 2.98
N GLN A 97 12.97 1.96 2.13
CA GLN A 97 13.58 2.47 0.90
C GLN A 97 12.55 3.10 -0.03
N ARG A 98 11.38 2.47 -0.19
CA ARG A 98 10.29 3.03 -0.99
C ARG A 98 9.86 4.38 -0.43
N GLN A 99 9.75 4.53 0.90
CA GLN A 99 9.36 5.79 1.51
C GLN A 99 10.43 6.86 1.27
N ALA A 100 11.70 6.56 1.47
CA ALA A 100 12.80 7.50 1.22
C ALA A 100 12.79 8.01 -0.24
N VAL A 101 12.59 7.12 -1.22
CA VAL A 101 12.47 7.53 -2.63
C VAL A 101 11.25 8.41 -2.87
N LEU A 102 10.12 8.12 -2.22
CA LEU A 102 8.92 8.96 -2.32
C LEU A 102 9.15 10.36 -1.72
N ASP A 103 9.84 10.45 -0.60
CA ASP A 103 10.17 11.71 0.05
C ASP A 103 11.08 12.56 -0.85
N GLU A 104 12.11 11.97 -1.44
CA GLU A 104 12.98 12.63 -2.43
C GLU A 104 12.20 13.09 -3.67
N MET A 105 11.28 12.26 -4.19
CA MET A 105 10.41 12.64 -5.30
C MET A 105 9.50 13.83 -4.94
N VAL A 106 9.00 13.90 -3.71
CA VAL A 106 8.20 15.03 -3.22
C VAL A 106 9.04 16.29 -3.18
N GLU A 107 10.26 16.24 -2.63
CA GLU A 107 11.17 17.39 -2.60
C GLU A 107 11.46 17.93 -4.00
N LEU A 108 11.64 17.06 -4.99
CA LEU A 108 11.85 17.46 -6.38
C LEU A 108 10.59 18.03 -7.06
N ALA A 109 9.40 17.61 -6.63
CA ALA A 109 8.13 18.05 -7.20
C ALA A 109 7.63 19.38 -6.61
N GLN A 110 7.91 19.65 -5.34
CA GLN A 110 7.44 20.84 -4.62
C GLN A 110 7.72 22.19 -5.33
N PRO A 111 8.88 22.41 -5.99
CA PRO A 111 9.14 23.66 -6.68
C PRO A 111 8.33 23.84 -7.98
N LEU A 112 7.64 22.81 -8.45
CA LEU A 112 6.90 22.84 -9.70
C LEU A 112 5.48 23.40 -9.47
N PRO A 113 5.02 24.37 -10.29
CA PRO A 113 3.69 24.97 -10.11
C PRO A 113 2.56 23.94 -10.28
N GLU A 114 2.80 22.86 -10.99
CA GLU A 114 1.86 21.75 -11.16
C GLU A 114 1.58 21.00 -9.85
N TYR A 115 2.52 21.03 -8.90
CA TYR A 115 2.39 20.35 -7.62
C TYR A 115 1.26 20.95 -6.78
N ASP A 116 1.27 22.26 -6.58
CA ASP A 116 0.22 22.97 -5.82
C ASP A 116 -1.15 22.86 -6.50
N ILE A 117 -1.18 22.92 -7.82
CA ILE A 117 -2.41 22.74 -8.61
C ILE A 117 -3.01 21.35 -8.34
N LEU A 118 -2.19 20.31 -8.35
CA LEU A 118 -2.67 18.95 -8.10
C LEU A 118 -3.12 18.76 -6.66
N LEU A 119 -2.42 19.34 -5.68
CA LEU A 119 -2.81 19.27 -4.27
C LEU A 119 -4.11 20.04 -3.96
N SER A 120 -4.48 21.04 -4.78
CA SER A 120 -5.75 21.74 -4.62
C SER A 120 -6.98 20.85 -4.95
N ILE A 121 -6.77 19.72 -5.59
CA ILE A 121 -7.83 18.77 -5.95
C ILE A 121 -8.10 17.85 -4.75
N PRO A 122 -9.32 17.87 -4.15
CA PRO A 122 -9.67 16.99 -3.04
C PRO A 122 -9.44 15.51 -3.41
N GLY A 123 -8.76 14.76 -2.53
CA GLY A 123 -8.44 13.36 -2.76
C GLY A 123 -7.09 13.10 -3.46
N ILE A 124 -6.37 14.16 -3.88
CA ILE A 124 -4.99 14.06 -4.36
C ILE A 124 -4.04 14.48 -3.23
N ALA A 125 -3.25 13.53 -2.75
CA ALA A 125 -2.20 13.75 -1.75
C ALA A 125 -0.82 13.88 -2.42
N GLU A 126 0.19 14.31 -1.65
CA GLU A 126 1.57 14.56 -2.10
C GLU A 126 2.15 13.43 -2.98
N THR A 127 2.09 12.20 -2.51
CA THR A 127 2.60 11.04 -3.25
C THR A 127 1.88 10.82 -4.59
N THR A 128 0.61 11.16 -4.65
CA THR A 128 -0.19 11.02 -5.87
C THR A 128 0.14 12.15 -6.86
N ALA A 129 0.21 13.40 -6.38
CA ALA A 129 0.61 14.56 -7.17
C ALA A 129 1.99 14.34 -7.79
N THR A 130 2.95 13.95 -6.96
CA THR A 130 4.33 13.66 -7.38
C THR A 130 4.39 12.52 -8.41
N SER A 131 3.61 11.46 -8.21
CA SER A 131 3.55 10.35 -9.17
C SER A 131 2.96 10.77 -10.52
N ILE A 132 1.94 11.65 -10.53
CA ILE A 132 1.38 12.21 -11.75
C ILE A 132 2.43 13.05 -12.48
N ILE A 133 3.14 13.93 -11.77
CA ILE A 133 4.20 14.76 -12.31
C ILE A 133 5.31 13.89 -12.91
N GLY A 134 5.76 12.88 -12.20
CA GLY A 134 6.80 11.97 -12.66
C GLY A 134 6.43 11.22 -13.93
N GLU A 135 5.20 10.73 -14.03
CA GLU A 135 4.72 9.99 -15.21
C GLU A 135 4.45 10.88 -16.43
N LEU A 136 3.98 12.10 -16.21
CA LEU A 136 3.74 13.06 -17.30
C LEU A 136 5.03 13.76 -17.73
N GLY A 137 5.99 13.93 -16.84
CA GLY A 137 7.20 14.71 -17.07
C GLY A 137 6.88 16.18 -17.33
N ASN A 138 7.61 16.83 -18.24
CA ASN A 138 7.36 18.24 -18.56
C ASN A 138 5.99 18.44 -19.22
N ILE A 139 5.02 18.93 -18.45
CA ILE A 139 3.64 19.14 -18.90
C ILE A 139 3.56 20.14 -20.08
N ARG A 140 4.54 21.07 -20.20
CA ARG A 140 4.57 22.09 -21.26
C ARG A 140 4.87 21.55 -22.63
N ARG A 141 5.28 20.28 -22.75
CA ARG A 141 5.42 19.57 -24.04
C ARG A 141 4.09 19.28 -24.71
N PHE A 142 2.99 19.29 -23.94
CA PHE A 142 1.65 19.03 -24.46
C PHE A 142 0.97 20.36 -24.82
N GLN A 143 0.48 20.49 -26.04
CA GLN A 143 -0.20 21.69 -26.55
C GLN A 143 -1.68 21.72 -26.16
N SER A 144 -2.26 20.58 -25.76
CA SER A 144 -3.67 20.46 -25.38
C SER A 144 -3.93 19.30 -24.45
N ALA A 145 -5.07 19.34 -23.74
CA ALA A 145 -5.54 18.23 -22.90
C ALA A 145 -5.72 16.93 -23.71
N ASN A 146 -6.10 17.01 -24.98
CA ASN A 146 -6.25 15.83 -25.83
C ASN A 146 -4.91 15.11 -26.07
N GLN A 147 -3.80 15.83 -26.14
CA GLN A 147 -2.47 15.22 -26.24
C GLN A 147 -2.10 14.49 -24.94
N ILE A 148 -2.48 15.03 -23.78
CA ILE A 148 -2.30 14.35 -22.50
C ILE A 148 -3.17 13.09 -22.47
N ASN A 149 -4.43 13.18 -22.87
CA ASN A 149 -5.33 12.02 -22.92
C ASN A 149 -4.78 10.91 -23.82
N ALA A 150 -4.27 11.28 -25.01
CA ALA A 150 -3.64 10.33 -25.93
C ALA A 150 -2.35 9.72 -25.33
N PHE A 151 -1.50 10.56 -24.68
CA PHE A 151 -0.28 10.08 -24.02
C PHE A 151 -0.58 9.08 -22.91
N ILE A 152 -1.65 9.29 -22.15
CA ILE A 152 -2.11 8.38 -21.07
C ILE A 152 -2.88 7.18 -21.66
N GLY A 153 -3.48 7.35 -22.84
CA GLY A 153 -4.31 6.34 -23.51
C GLY A 153 -5.73 6.24 -22.93
N ILE A 154 -6.28 7.37 -22.49
CA ILE A 154 -7.68 7.54 -22.07
C ILE A 154 -8.55 8.23 -23.09
N ASP A 155 -7.98 8.60 -24.24
CA ASP A 155 -8.71 9.08 -25.41
C ASP A 155 -9.70 8.01 -25.89
N LEU A 156 -10.88 8.46 -26.34
CA LEU A 156 -11.93 7.58 -26.82
C LEU A 156 -11.67 7.18 -28.27
N ARG A 157 -11.83 5.89 -28.55
CA ARG A 157 -11.81 5.37 -29.89
C ARG A 157 -13.24 5.38 -30.44
N HIS A 158 -13.52 6.30 -31.39
CA HIS A 158 -14.74 6.29 -32.16
C HIS A 158 -14.56 5.39 -33.38
N TYR A 159 -15.50 4.52 -33.61
CA TYR A 159 -15.57 3.75 -34.85
C TYR A 159 -17.02 3.74 -35.32
N GLU A 160 -17.22 4.42 -36.47
CA GLU A 160 -18.50 4.50 -37.16
C GLU A 160 -18.31 4.05 -38.61
N SER A 161 -19.20 3.22 -39.11
CA SER A 161 -19.22 2.78 -40.50
C SER A 161 -20.68 2.65 -40.96
N GLY A 162 -21.14 3.64 -41.74
CA GLY A 162 -22.52 3.71 -42.18
C GLY A 162 -23.50 3.78 -40.98
N ASN A 163 -24.40 2.84 -40.90
CA ASN A 163 -25.38 2.76 -39.77
C ASN A 163 -24.85 2.03 -38.54
N PHE A 164 -23.58 1.59 -38.54
CA PHE A 164 -22.97 0.88 -37.41
C PHE A 164 -22.18 1.83 -36.53
N ILE A 165 -22.59 1.96 -35.28
CA ILE A 165 -21.88 2.71 -34.24
C ILE A 165 -21.34 1.69 -33.23
N ALA A 166 -20.02 1.56 -33.16
CA ALA A 166 -19.40 0.67 -32.18
C ALA A 166 -19.41 1.30 -30.77
N LYS A 167 -19.42 0.47 -29.75
CA LYS A 167 -19.27 0.92 -28.36
C LYS A 167 -17.91 1.58 -28.17
N GLU A 168 -17.93 2.80 -27.66
CA GLU A 168 -16.72 3.55 -27.37
C GLU A 168 -15.87 2.89 -26.29
N HIS A 169 -14.55 2.90 -26.49
CA HIS A 169 -13.58 2.41 -25.53
C HIS A 169 -12.37 3.35 -25.49
N ILE A 170 -11.72 3.41 -24.32
CA ILE A 170 -10.42 4.08 -24.22
C ILE A 170 -9.37 3.31 -25.03
N THR A 171 -8.46 4.03 -25.70
CA THR A 171 -7.48 3.42 -26.62
C THR A 171 -6.48 2.50 -25.91
N LYS A 172 -6.13 2.80 -24.67
CA LYS A 172 -5.12 2.09 -23.85
C LYS A 172 -3.72 2.03 -24.47
N ARG A 173 -3.45 2.81 -25.53
CA ARG A 173 -2.16 2.81 -26.24
C ARG A 173 -1.07 3.63 -25.57
N GLY A 174 -1.43 4.48 -24.59
CA GLY A 174 -0.52 5.38 -23.89
C GLY A 174 0.11 4.76 -22.64
N ASN A 175 0.66 5.63 -21.77
CA ASN A 175 1.33 5.26 -20.55
C ASN A 175 0.40 4.53 -19.56
N PRO A 176 0.62 3.23 -19.28
CA PRO A 176 -0.26 2.45 -18.40
C PRO A 176 -0.12 2.84 -16.93
N TYR A 177 1.04 3.36 -16.52
CA TYR A 177 1.29 3.76 -15.12
C TYR A 177 0.55 5.06 -14.82
N ALA A 178 0.66 6.08 -15.67
CA ALA A 178 -0.12 7.31 -15.54
C ALA A 178 -1.62 7.03 -15.52
N ARG A 179 -2.11 6.16 -16.41
CA ARG A 179 -3.52 5.73 -16.44
C ARG A 179 -3.95 5.06 -15.14
N LYS A 180 -3.12 4.17 -14.57
CA LYS A 180 -3.39 3.51 -13.29
C LYS A 180 -3.47 4.49 -12.13
N ILE A 181 -2.57 5.48 -12.09
CA ILE A 181 -2.55 6.53 -11.07
C ILE A 181 -3.83 7.35 -11.15
N LEU A 182 -4.18 7.85 -12.34
CA LEU A 182 -5.39 8.64 -12.55
C LEU A 182 -6.67 7.87 -12.24
N PHE A 183 -6.74 6.58 -12.56
CA PHE A 183 -7.87 5.74 -12.18
C PHE A 183 -8.05 5.67 -10.66
N LYS A 184 -6.95 5.54 -9.90
CA LYS A 184 -7.00 5.59 -8.44
C LYS A 184 -7.40 6.97 -7.91
N CYS A 185 -6.96 8.06 -8.57
CA CYS A 185 -7.36 9.42 -8.21
C CYS A 185 -8.88 9.62 -8.29
N ILE A 186 -9.53 9.12 -9.34
CA ILE A 186 -10.99 9.21 -9.48
C ILE A 186 -11.69 8.60 -8.26
N HIS A 187 -11.22 7.46 -7.79
CA HIS A 187 -11.78 6.79 -6.61
C HIS A 187 -11.60 7.62 -5.33
N ASN A 188 -10.43 8.20 -5.14
CA ASN A 188 -10.12 9.05 -3.99
C ASN A 188 -10.93 10.36 -4.03
N ILE A 189 -11.05 10.98 -5.20
CA ILE A 189 -11.83 12.21 -5.40
C ILE A 189 -13.31 11.95 -5.11
N ALA A 190 -13.86 10.85 -5.65
CA ALA A 190 -15.24 10.47 -5.39
C ALA A 190 -15.50 10.22 -3.90
N SER A 191 -14.57 9.57 -3.20
CA SER A 191 -14.68 9.34 -1.76
C SER A 191 -14.59 10.65 -0.96
N ALA A 192 -13.70 11.57 -1.34
CA ALA A 192 -13.56 12.86 -0.69
C ALA A 192 -14.77 13.77 -0.90
N SER A 193 -15.44 13.70 -2.05
CA SER A 193 -16.65 14.48 -2.35
C SER A 193 -17.90 14.02 -1.57
N HIS A 194 -17.91 12.77 -1.08
CA HIS A 194 -19.02 12.26 -0.25
C HIS A 194 -18.86 12.61 1.24
N THR A 195 -17.74 13.16 1.65
CA THR A 195 -17.44 13.47 3.06
C THR A 195 -17.67 14.96 3.41
N ASN A 196 -18.00 15.78 2.42
CA ASN A 196 -18.44 17.17 2.53
C ASN A 196 -19.95 17.27 2.30
#